data_b9de49bd21af0b0b38829cfaea3b451d
#
_entry.id   b9de49bd21af0b0b38829cfaea3b451d
#
_cell.length_a   1.000
_cell.length_b   1.000
_cell.length_c   1.000
_cell.angle_alpha   90.00
_cell.angle_beta   90.00
_cell.angle_gamma   90.00
#
_symmetry.space_group_name_H-M   'P 1'
#
loop_
_entity.id
_entity.type
_entity.pdbx_description
1 polymer ?
#
loop_
_entity_poly.entity_id
_entity_poly.type
_entity_poly.pdbx_seq_one_letter_code
_entity_poly.pdbx_strand_id
1 'polypeptide(L)'
;LWAGPYLMDAYGLSKPATGTVLSMVAFSIIFGAPFLGFLSDRILESRKKVLVGGAVTLCLCWVALLAFHGNLPYAALCGVFFIMGLTSSAIGIIGVVATKELFPNDIAGTAIGTMNGFPFLAGIISQPVVGMILDRSGTAAPYPPAAYLPMIYFFLAAAAVSFLCSLFVKETFKR
;
A
#
# COMPACT_ATOMS: atom_id res chain seq x y z
N LEU A 1 -10.29 2.33 4.36
CA LEU A 1 -11.74 2.32 4.57
C LEU A 1 -12.34 0.99 4.11
N TRP A 2 -12.20 0.59 2.86
CA TRP A 2 -12.88 -0.57 2.28
C TRP A 2 -12.32 -1.94 2.69
N ALA A 3 -11.11 -2.01 3.27
CA ALA A 3 -10.52 -3.26 3.73
C ALA A 3 -11.32 -3.92 4.87
N GLY A 4 -11.96 -3.12 5.74
CA GLY A 4 -12.82 -3.64 6.81
C GLY A 4 -14.04 -4.40 6.26
N PRO A 5 -14.92 -3.75 5.47
CA PRO A 5 -16.01 -4.42 4.77
C PRO A 5 -15.56 -5.64 3.97
N TYR A 6 -14.48 -5.54 3.19
CA TYR A 6 -13.94 -6.66 2.43
C TYR A 6 -13.62 -7.88 3.30
N LEU A 7 -12.95 -7.68 4.43
CA LEU A 7 -12.59 -8.78 5.33
C LEU A 7 -13.82 -9.39 6.02
N MET A 8 -14.80 -8.58 6.37
CA MET A 8 -16.04 -9.08 6.98
C MET A 8 -16.91 -9.81 5.96
N ASP A 9 -17.11 -9.25 4.78
CA ASP A 9 -18.04 -9.77 3.79
C ASP A 9 -17.46 -10.96 3.00
N ALA A 10 -16.18 -10.88 2.57
CA ALA A 10 -15.56 -11.91 1.74
C ALA A 10 -14.94 -13.07 2.55
N TYR A 11 -14.50 -12.81 3.78
CA TYR A 11 -13.89 -13.82 4.65
C TYR A 11 -14.73 -14.20 5.87
N GLY A 12 -15.88 -13.55 6.07
CA GLY A 12 -16.76 -13.81 7.22
C GLY A 12 -16.12 -13.46 8.57
N LEU A 13 -15.13 -12.56 8.61
CA LEU A 13 -14.42 -12.24 9.84
C LEU A 13 -15.31 -11.40 10.77
N SER A 14 -15.23 -11.69 12.07
CA SER A 14 -15.82 -10.84 13.10
C SER A 14 -15.14 -9.47 13.15
N LYS A 15 -15.81 -8.44 13.67
CA LYS A 15 -15.25 -7.10 13.86
C LYS A 15 -13.91 -7.10 14.61
N PRO A 16 -13.73 -7.83 15.74
CA PRO A 16 -12.44 -7.90 16.42
C PRO A 16 -11.34 -8.54 15.57
N ALA A 17 -11.64 -9.65 14.86
CA ALA A 17 -10.68 -10.32 13.98
C ALA A 17 -10.26 -9.41 12.82
N THR A 18 -11.21 -8.71 12.22
CA THR A 18 -10.95 -7.70 11.18
C THR A 18 -10.04 -6.58 11.72
N GLY A 19 -10.34 -6.08 12.93
CA GLY A 19 -9.51 -5.08 13.60
C GLY A 19 -8.07 -5.54 13.79
N THR A 20 -7.86 -6.81 14.17
CA THR A 20 -6.51 -7.38 14.31
C THR A 20 -5.77 -7.42 12.97
N VAL A 21 -6.40 -7.88 11.89
CA VAL A 21 -5.78 -7.87 10.55
C VAL A 21 -5.40 -6.45 10.13
N LEU A 22 -6.29 -5.47 10.32
CA LEU A 22 -6.01 -4.08 9.98
C LEU A 22 -4.89 -3.46 10.85
N SER A 23 -4.79 -3.88 12.12
CA SER A 23 -3.71 -3.45 13.01
C SER A 23 -2.33 -3.90 12.54
N MET A 24 -2.23 -4.97 11.73
CA MET A 24 -0.96 -5.42 11.15
C MET A 24 -0.33 -4.34 10.25
N VAL A 25 -1.17 -3.55 9.56
CA VAL A 25 -0.68 -2.39 8.78
C VAL A 25 -0.03 -1.35 9.69
N ALA A 26 -0.64 -1.03 10.84
CA ALA A 26 -0.08 -0.07 11.78
C ALA A 26 1.21 -0.58 12.43
N PHE A 27 1.24 -1.85 12.83
CA PHE A 27 2.46 -2.48 13.36
C PHE A 27 3.61 -2.47 12.36
N SER A 28 3.31 -2.75 11.08
CA SER A 28 4.33 -2.76 10.05
C SER A 28 4.98 -1.38 9.82
N ILE A 29 4.25 -0.29 10.05
CA ILE A 29 4.80 1.08 9.94
C ILE A 29 5.83 1.32 11.05
N ILE A 30 5.57 0.86 12.27
CA ILE A 30 6.48 1.02 13.42
C ILE A 30 7.82 0.32 13.15
N PHE A 31 7.79 -0.91 12.66
CA PHE A 31 8.99 -1.69 12.37
C PHE A 31 9.57 -1.36 10.98
N GLY A 32 8.73 -0.92 10.06
CA GLY A 32 9.11 -0.63 8.69
C GLY A 32 10.10 0.50 8.56
N ALA A 33 9.94 1.57 9.34
CA ALA A 33 10.80 2.74 9.28
C ALA A 33 12.29 2.39 9.51
N PRO A 34 12.66 1.80 10.67
CA PRO A 34 14.06 1.45 10.91
C PRO A 34 14.54 0.33 9.98
N PHE A 35 13.71 -0.65 9.65
CA PHE A 35 14.06 -1.75 8.76
C PHE A 35 14.37 -1.26 7.33
N LEU A 36 13.49 -0.46 6.75
CA LEU A 36 13.68 0.06 5.40
C LEU A 36 14.80 1.08 5.30
N GLY A 37 15.01 1.88 6.34
CA GLY A 37 16.19 2.76 6.45
C GLY A 37 17.48 1.94 6.44
N PHE A 38 17.58 0.93 7.31
CA PHE A 38 18.74 0.03 7.35
C PHE A 38 18.95 -0.71 6.01
N LEU A 39 17.87 -1.23 5.40
CA LEU A 39 17.91 -1.91 4.11
C LEU A 39 18.44 -0.98 3.01
N SER A 40 17.95 0.26 2.98
CA SER A 40 18.34 1.27 2.00
C SER A 40 19.75 1.78 2.18
N ASP A 41 20.19 1.97 3.45
CA ASP A 41 21.46 2.64 3.76
C ASP A 41 22.66 1.67 3.85
N ARG A 42 22.41 0.43 4.27
CA ARG A 42 23.48 -0.52 4.60
C ARG A 42 23.54 -1.75 3.69
N ILE A 43 22.40 -2.22 3.19
CA ILE A 43 22.33 -3.47 2.42
C ILE A 43 22.27 -3.17 0.91
N LEU A 44 21.28 -2.38 0.47
CA LEU A 44 21.08 -2.13 -0.95
C LEU A 44 21.84 -0.91 -1.46
N GLU A 45 22.24 -0.01 -0.56
CA GLU A 45 22.89 1.27 -0.87
C GLU A 45 22.19 1.98 -2.05
N SER A 46 20.85 2.02 -1.98
CA SER A 46 20.01 2.51 -3.08
C SER A 46 18.59 2.82 -2.62
N ARG A 47 18.15 4.04 -2.81
CA ARG A 47 16.76 4.45 -2.59
C ARG A 47 15.84 3.81 -3.62
N LYS A 48 16.26 3.82 -4.88
CA LYS A 48 15.49 3.28 -6.00
C LYS A 48 15.20 1.80 -5.83
N LYS A 49 16.17 0.97 -5.44
CA LYS A 49 15.95 -0.47 -5.27
C LYS A 49 14.90 -0.77 -4.20
N VAL A 50 14.88 0.00 -3.09
CA VAL A 50 13.88 -0.17 -2.03
C VAL A 50 12.50 0.22 -2.53
N LEU A 51 12.36 1.32 -3.27
CA LEU A 51 11.07 1.76 -3.84
C LEU A 51 10.54 0.76 -4.87
N VAL A 52 11.39 0.30 -5.79
CA VAL A 52 11.02 -0.72 -6.79
C VAL A 52 10.64 -2.04 -6.12
N GLY A 53 11.45 -2.52 -5.17
CA GLY A 53 11.16 -3.73 -4.41
C GLY A 53 9.84 -3.64 -3.64
N GLY A 54 9.58 -2.50 -3.00
CA GLY A 54 8.30 -2.22 -2.34
C GLY A 54 7.12 -2.27 -3.30
N ALA A 55 7.24 -1.64 -4.47
CA ALA A 55 6.18 -1.64 -5.47
C ALA A 55 5.89 -3.05 -6.03
N VAL A 56 6.93 -3.84 -6.32
CA VAL A 56 6.78 -5.26 -6.72
C VAL A 56 6.07 -6.06 -5.63
N THR A 57 6.52 -5.92 -4.39
CA THR A 57 5.92 -6.65 -3.25
C THR A 57 4.46 -6.27 -3.06
N LEU A 58 4.11 -4.99 -3.23
CA LEU A 58 2.71 -4.55 -3.19
C LEU A 58 1.86 -5.18 -4.31
N CYS A 59 2.38 -5.25 -5.53
CA CYS A 59 1.72 -5.97 -6.62
C CYS A 59 1.49 -7.43 -6.28
N LEU A 60 2.49 -8.12 -5.72
CA LEU A 60 2.36 -9.52 -5.32
C LEU A 60 1.31 -9.73 -4.21
N CYS A 61 1.19 -8.79 -3.26
CA CYS A 61 0.13 -8.82 -2.25
C CYS A 61 -1.27 -8.73 -2.89
N TRP A 62 -1.46 -7.83 -3.85
CA TRP A 62 -2.74 -7.72 -4.55
C TRP A 62 -3.03 -8.94 -5.43
N VAL A 63 -2.01 -9.51 -6.08
CA VAL A 63 -2.15 -10.78 -6.83
C VAL A 63 -2.53 -11.93 -5.89
N ALA A 64 -1.95 -12.01 -4.70
CA ALA A 64 -2.31 -13.02 -3.71
C ALA A 64 -3.77 -12.86 -3.24
N LEU A 65 -4.21 -11.63 -2.95
CA LEU A 65 -5.61 -11.37 -2.59
C LEU A 65 -6.59 -11.69 -3.72
N LEU A 66 -6.18 -11.51 -4.97
CA LEU A 66 -6.97 -11.87 -6.15
C LEU A 66 -7.02 -13.40 -6.34
N ALA A 67 -5.87 -14.07 -6.31
CA ALA A 67 -5.75 -15.50 -6.58
C ALA A 67 -6.45 -16.37 -5.51
N PHE A 68 -6.40 -15.93 -4.26
CA PHE A 68 -6.99 -16.62 -3.12
C PHE A 68 -8.21 -15.88 -2.54
N HIS A 69 -8.96 -15.21 -3.39
CA HIS A 69 -10.11 -14.40 -3.00
C HIS A 69 -11.07 -15.16 -2.09
N GLY A 70 -11.23 -14.65 -0.85
CA GLY A 70 -12.10 -15.29 0.17
C GLY A 70 -11.54 -16.57 0.81
N ASN A 71 -10.39 -17.11 0.36
CA ASN A 71 -9.87 -18.40 0.79
C ASN A 71 -8.52 -18.35 1.52
N LEU A 72 -7.96 -17.17 1.78
CA LEU A 72 -6.73 -17.06 2.57
C LEU A 72 -7.01 -17.38 4.04
N PRO A 73 -6.18 -18.22 4.68
CA PRO A 73 -6.28 -18.44 6.12
C PRO A 73 -5.97 -17.15 6.89
N TYR A 74 -6.55 -17.03 8.08
CA TYR A 74 -6.44 -15.83 8.92
C TYR A 74 -4.98 -15.36 9.14
N ALA A 75 -4.07 -16.30 9.42
CA ALA A 75 -2.65 -15.97 9.61
C ALA A 75 -2.02 -15.40 8.35
N ALA A 76 -2.38 -15.93 7.17
CA ALA A 76 -1.90 -15.41 5.90
C ALA A 76 -2.43 -14.00 5.60
N LEU A 77 -3.70 -13.72 5.95
CA LEU A 77 -4.26 -12.37 5.87
C LEU A 77 -3.46 -11.39 6.73
N CYS A 78 -3.18 -11.74 7.99
CA CYS A 78 -2.33 -10.93 8.86
C CYS A 78 -0.96 -10.66 8.23
N GLY A 79 -0.32 -11.68 7.64
CA GLY A 79 0.96 -11.56 6.94
C GLY A 79 0.88 -10.64 5.72
N VAL A 80 -0.13 -10.82 4.86
CA VAL A 80 -0.33 -9.99 3.67
C VAL A 80 -0.54 -8.53 4.05
N PHE A 81 -1.40 -8.23 5.03
CA PHE A 81 -1.65 -6.87 5.47
C PHE A 81 -0.43 -6.24 6.17
N PHE A 82 0.34 -7.02 6.91
CA PHE A 82 1.64 -6.56 7.46
C PHE A 82 2.60 -6.18 6.33
N ILE A 83 2.77 -7.03 5.32
CA ILE A 83 3.65 -6.75 4.17
C ILE A 83 3.14 -5.55 3.37
N MET A 84 1.83 -5.41 3.15
CA MET A 84 1.26 -4.24 2.49
C MET A 84 1.56 -2.94 3.24
N GLY A 85 1.46 -2.93 4.57
CA GLY A 85 1.82 -1.78 5.39
C GLY A 85 3.33 -1.49 5.33
N LEU A 86 4.17 -2.52 5.36
CA LEU A 86 5.63 -2.38 5.22
C LEU A 86 6.00 -1.73 3.88
N THR A 87 5.41 -2.17 2.77
CA THR A 87 5.67 -1.60 1.44
C THR A 87 5.17 -0.17 1.30
N SER A 88 4.03 0.14 1.91
CA SER A 88 3.50 1.53 1.96
C SER A 88 4.44 2.46 2.74
N SER A 89 5.08 1.96 3.81
CA SER A 89 6.09 2.68 4.58
C SER A 89 7.34 2.99 3.75
N ALA A 90 7.71 2.14 2.78
CA ALA A 90 8.84 2.40 1.89
C ALA A 90 8.64 3.70 1.10
N ILE A 91 7.46 3.92 0.56
CA ILE A 91 7.14 5.15 -0.19
C ILE A 91 7.17 6.36 0.75
N GLY A 92 6.56 6.27 1.92
CA GLY A 92 6.52 7.37 2.89
C GLY A 92 7.90 7.77 3.40
N ILE A 93 8.73 6.81 3.79
CA ILE A 93 10.02 7.08 4.44
C ILE A 93 11.12 7.31 3.42
N ILE A 94 11.31 6.36 2.49
CA ILE A 94 12.37 6.45 1.49
C ILE A 94 12.06 7.56 0.47
N GLY A 95 10.78 7.75 0.13
CA GLY A 95 10.35 8.85 -0.72
C GLY A 95 10.67 10.22 -0.13
N VAL A 96 10.43 10.43 1.18
CA VAL A 96 10.81 11.68 1.88
C VAL A 96 12.31 11.90 1.84
N VAL A 97 13.11 10.86 2.14
CA VAL A 97 14.59 10.95 2.12
C VAL A 97 15.06 11.26 0.70
N ALA A 98 14.59 10.55 -0.31
CA ALA A 98 14.95 10.78 -1.71
C ALA A 98 14.54 12.19 -2.18
N THR A 99 13.38 12.68 -1.78
CA THR A 99 12.94 14.04 -2.08
C THR A 99 13.88 15.08 -1.44
N LYS A 100 14.26 14.90 -0.18
CA LYS A 100 15.23 15.77 0.49
C LYS A 100 16.60 15.76 -0.19
N GLU A 101 17.04 14.63 -0.71
CA GLU A 101 18.33 14.50 -1.43
C GLU A 101 18.31 15.13 -2.83
N LEU A 102 17.11 15.30 -3.44
CA LEU A 102 16.92 15.88 -4.77
C LEU A 102 16.86 17.40 -4.79
N PHE A 103 16.35 18.01 -3.72
CA PHE A 103 16.08 19.46 -3.68
C PHE A 103 17.03 20.18 -2.73
N PRO A 104 17.41 21.44 -3.02
CA PRO A 104 18.15 22.31 -2.10
C PRO A 104 17.40 22.49 -0.77
N ASN A 105 18.17 22.72 0.31
CA ASN A 105 17.61 22.78 1.67
C ASN A 105 16.56 23.88 1.88
N ASP A 106 16.63 24.96 1.15
CA ASP A 106 15.70 26.12 1.19
C ASP A 106 14.30 25.75 0.68
N ILE A 107 14.18 24.83 -0.26
CA ILE A 107 12.90 24.39 -0.83
C ILE A 107 12.52 22.94 -0.48
N ALA A 108 13.41 22.20 0.20
CA ALA A 108 13.20 20.78 0.52
C ALA A 108 11.92 20.56 1.35
N GLY A 109 11.59 21.47 2.29
CA GLY A 109 10.36 21.41 3.07
C GLY A 109 9.10 21.46 2.20
N THR A 110 9.06 22.39 1.24
CA THR A 110 7.93 22.53 0.29
C THR A 110 7.82 21.29 -0.60
N ALA A 111 8.95 20.78 -1.10
CA ALA A 111 8.99 19.58 -1.93
C ALA A 111 8.44 18.34 -1.18
N ILE A 112 8.86 18.14 0.07
CA ILE A 112 8.36 17.06 0.95
C ILE A 112 6.86 17.24 1.24
N GLY A 113 6.42 18.45 1.56
CA GLY A 113 5.01 18.76 1.80
C GLY A 113 4.14 18.45 0.58
N THR A 114 4.59 18.84 -0.61
CA THR A 114 3.93 18.53 -1.88
C THR A 114 3.87 17.01 -2.10
N MET A 115 4.98 16.30 -1.94
CA MET A 115 5.01 14.84 -2.08
C MET A 115 4.02 14.16 -1.13
N ASN A 116 3.97 14.59 0.12
CA ASN A 116 3.05 14.04 1.12
C ASN A 116 1.57 14.34 0.83
N GLY A 117 1.27 15.33 0.00
CA GLY A 117 -0.10 15.62 -0.44
C GLY A 117 -0.70 14.54 -1.36
N PHE A 118 0.14 13.88 -2.18
CA PHE A 118 -0.33 12.89 -3.16
C PHE A 118 -1.05 11.67 -2.57
N PRO A 119 -0.58 11.05 -1.45
CA PRO A 119 -1.31 9.97 -0.80
C PRO A 119 -2.72 10.39 -0.33
N PHE A 120 -2.89 11.60 0.18
CA PHE A 120 -4.21 12.11 0.57
C PHE A 120 -5.11 12.33 -0.65
N LEU A 121 -4.57 12.90 -1.73
CA LEU A 121 -5.29 13.07 -3.00
C LEU A 121 -5.72 11.70 -3.56
N ALA A 122 -4.82 10.72 -3.56
CA ALA A 122 -5.14 9.36 -3.96
C ALA A 122 -6.27 8.75 -3.11
N GLY A 123 -6.27 9.01 -1.79
CA GLY A 123 -7.35 8.60 -0.89
C GLY A 123 -8.68 9.26 -1.23
N ILE A 124 -8.69 10.58 -1.47
CA ILE A 124 -9.89 11.35 -1.84
C ILE A 124 -10.50 10.80 -3.15
N ILE A 125 -9.68 10.41 -4.11
CA ILE A 125 -10.16 9.88 -5.40
C ILE A 125 -10.58 8.40 -5.26
N SER A 126 -9.76 7.56 -4.63
CA SER A 126 -10.00 6.11 -4.61
C SER A 126 -11.20 5.71 -3.75
N GLN A 127 -11.50 6.44 -2.66
CA GLN A 127 -12.60 6.07 -1.77
C GLN A 127 -13.98 6.12 -2.47
N PRO A 128 -14.37 7.23 -3.15
CA PRO A 128 -15.61 7.27 -3.91
C PRO A 128 -15.62 6.29 -5.09
N VAL A 129 -14.49 6.13 -5.79
CA VAL A 129 -14.38 5.21 -6.93
C VAL A 129 -14.69 3.77 -6.49
N VAL A 130 -14.11 3.33 -5.38
CA VAL A 130 -14.39 1.99 -4.84
C VAL A 130 -15.85 1.88 -4.39
N GLY A 131 -16.42 2.92 -3.76
CA GLY A 131 -17.85 2.95 -3.44
C GLY A 131 -18.72 2.72 -4.67
N MET A 132 -18.50 3.48 -5.74
CA MET A 132 -19.22 3.32 -7.01
C MET A 132 -19.02 1.94 -7.65
N ILE A 133 -17.83 1.34 -7.50
CA ILE A 133 -17.56 -0.02 -7.99
C ILE A 133 -18.44 -1.03 -7.25
N LEU A 134 -18.53 -0.93 -5.93
CA LEU A 134 -19.32 -1.84 -5.10
C LEU A 134 -20.82 -1.65 -5.32
N ASP A 135 -21.30 -0.42 -5.44
CA ASP A 135 -22.70 -0.10 -5.68
C ASP A 135 -23.21 -0.65 -7.02
N ARG A 136 -22.31 -0.83 -8.01
CA ARG A 136 -22.67 -1.49 -9.29
C ARG A 136 -23.03 -2.97 -9.14
N SER A 137 -22.73 -3.59 -8.02
CA SER A 137 -23.22 -4.96 -7.74
C SER A 137 -24.73 -5.05 -7.59
N GLY A 138 -25.42 -3.91 -7.48
CA GLY A 138 -26.87 -3.83 -7.33
C GLY A 138 -27.40 -4.29 -5.97
N THR A 139 -26.52 -4.55 -5.01
CA THR A 139 -26.89 -4.98 -3.66
C THR A 139 -26.49 -3.92 -2.64
N ALA A 140 -27.29 -3.78 -1.59
CA ALA A 140 -26.87 -3.02 -0.40
C ALA A 140 -25.87 -3.84 0.42
N ALA A 141 -25.07 -3.16 1.26
CA ALA A 141 -24.18 -3.86 2.19
C ALA A 141 -24.98 -4.80 3.14
N PRO A 142 -24.47 -5.99 3.49
CA PRO A 142 -23.16 -6.54 3.13
C PRO A 142 -23.10 -6.96 1.65
N TYR A 143 -21.95 -6.69 1.01
CA TYR A 143 -21.76 -6.99 -0.40
C TYR A 143 -21.36 -8.47 -0.60
N PRO A 144 -21.83 -9.12 -1.68
CA PRO A 144 -21.38 -10.47 -2.02
C PRO A 144 -19.86 -10.46 -2.29
N PRO A 145 -19.12 -11.54 -1.94
CA PRO A 145 -17.65 -11.60 -2.14
C PRO A 145 -17.23 -11.22 -3.56
N ALA A 146 -17.95 -11.65 -4.58
CA ALA A 146 -17.68 -11.34 -5.98
C ALA A 146 -17.70 -9.84 -6.31
N ALA A 147 -18.44 -9.01 -5.56
CA ALA A 147 -18.50 -7.56 -5.75
C ALA A 147 -17.16 -6.87 -5.46
N TYR A 148 -16.29 -7.51 -4.67
CA TYR A 148 -14.96 -6.98 -4.34
C TYR A 148 -13.90 -7.26 -5.41
N LEU A 149 -14.14 -8.15 -6.37
CA LEU A 149 -13.16 -8.44 -7.43
C LEU A 149 -12.78 -7.22 -8.26
N PRO A 150 -13.73 -6.39 -8.74
CA PRO A 150 -13.38 -5.17 -9.46
C PRO A 150 -12.58 -4.17 -8.61
N MET A 151 -12.84 -4.10 -7.29
CA MET A 151 -12.04 -3.30 -6.35
C MET A 151 -10.58 -3.81 -6.28
N ILE A 152 -10.39 -5.13 -6.21
CA ILE A 152 -9.05 -5.73 -6.20
C ILE A 152 -8.32 -5.43 -7.51
N TYR A 153 -8.98 -5.56 -8.66
CA TYR A 153 -8.42 -5.20 -9.97
C TYR A 153 -8.04 -3.72 -10.03
N PHE A 154 -8.87 -2.83 -9.50
CA PHE A 154 -8.57 -1.40 -9.45
C PHE A 154 -7.28 -1.13 -8.66
N PHE A 155 -7.13 -1.70 -7.47
CA PHE A 155 -5.92 -1.51 -6.66
C PHE A 155 -4.70 -2.23 -7.23
N LEU A 156 -4.87 -3.39 -7.87
CA LEU A 156 -3.80 -4.08 -8.59
C LEU A 156 -3.29 -3.23 -9.77
N ALA A 157 -4.20 -2.62 -10.53
CA ALA A 157 -3.83 -1.71 -11.62
C ALA A 157 -3.09 -0.47 -11.07
N ALA A 158 -3.55 0.11 -9.97
CA ALA A 158 -2.87 1.22 -9.32
C ALA A 158 -1.47 0.82 -8.82
N ALA A 159 -1.32 -0.37 -8.25
CA ALA A 159 -0.02 -0.91 -7.83
C ALA A 159 0.92 -1.14 -9.04
N ALA A 160 0.39 -1.65 -10.15
CA ALA A 160 1.16 -1.83 -11.39
C ALA A 160 1.64 -0.48 -11.96
N VAL A 161 0.79 0.54 -11.96
CA VAL A 161 1.19 1.92 -12.34
C VAL A 161 2.28 2.43 -11.40
N SER A 162 2.13 2.24 -10.08
CA SER A 162 3.15 2.63 -9.11
C SER A 162 4.48 1.91 -9.37
N PHE A 163 4.45 0.62 -9.68
CA PHE A 163 5.65 -0.13 -10.07
C PHE A 163 6.30 0.46 -11.33
N LEU A 164 5.53 0.71 -12.39
CA LEU A 164 6.07 1.32 -13.62
C LEU A 164 6.68 2.70 -13.33
N CYS A 165 6.01 3.55 -12.56
CA CYS A 165 6.54 4.85 -12.16
C CYS A 165 7.85 4.73 -11.36
N SER A 166 7.95 3.72 -10.48
CA SER A 166 9.15 3.50 -9.66
C SER A 166 10.41 3.20 -10.49
N LEU A 167 10.25 2.62 -11.69
CA LEU A 167 11.37 2.35 -12.60
C LEU A 167 12.03 3.65 -13.13
N PHE A 168 11.27 4.74 -13.20
CA PHE A 168 11.78 6.05 -13.66
C PHE A 168 12.33 6.92 -12.52
N VAL A 169 12.20 6.50 -11.26
CA VAL A 169 12.77 7.22 -10.12
C VAL A 169 14.28 7.29 -10.28
N LYS A 170 14.82 8.49 -10.09
CA LYS A 170 16.28 8.73 -10.10
C LYS A 170 16.90 8.19 -8.81
N GLU A 171 18.04 7.50 -8.93
CA GLU A 171 18.81 7.13 -7.75
C GLU A 171 19.41 8.38 -7.08
N THR A 172 19.19 8.50 -5.77
CA THR A 172 19.64 9.67 -5.00
C THR A 172 20.66 9.31 -3.93
N PHE A 173 20.86 8.01 -3.67
CA PHE A 173 21.84 7.56 -2.68
C PHE A 173 23.24 7.99 -3.12
N LYS A 174 23.88 8.80 -2.29
CA LYS A 174 25.28 9.20 -2.48
C LYS A 174 26.18 8.30 -1.63
N ARG A 175 27.11 7.62 -2.28
CA ARG A 175 28.19 6.88 -1.62
C ARG A 175 29.17 7.84 -0.96
#